data_9012ef609fd8723fd140b1ab6d277d7d
#
_entry.id   9012ef609fd8723fd140b1ab6d277d7d
#
_cell.length_a   1.000
_cell.length_b   1.000
_cell.length_c   1.000
_cell.angle_alpha   90.00
_cell.angle_beta   90.00
_cell.angle_gamma   90.00
#
_symmetry.space_group_name_H-M   'P 1'
#
loop_
_entity.id
_entity.type
_entity.pdbx_description
1 polymer ?
#
loop_
_entity_poly.entity_id
_entity_poly.type
_entity_poly.pdbx_seq_one_letter_code
_entity_poly.pdbx_strand_id
1 'polypeptide(L)'
;MLIACGMALFLTSCGAGDAPSFKSEAESTPAEDSIGERLFLDTRFSQYFAAHMTDVNQSLTAGDPVVAQVDTMHGPLPGPFAGQAINCRSCHFVTEFQGVTGAGNRTYSDYTTRSPIPRPMNGFTLTPRNAMHMVGSLQPHTGPTLLHFDGEFATPEDLVKGTLTGRNFGWAPTEAQQAIEQVALVIRKDNGSDQLAQDRTNGLSYSTLFKGTDPKITSDLLIPAADRIDVNTASDQQILDLVAKCISTYMGDLLFQQDELGRYIGSPYDVFLRINHLPVQPNAGETPAQYNRRLLQIVEGLKNPIWVDGSYGAFQYHPFPFQFGATEFAGLKIFLKAATSATDGSQHAGNCAACHLAPNFTDMLFHNTGVAQAEYDSVHGAGAFMNLTVPSLADRNNNFDLYLPASSSHPNASETFRRAPDASHPNYADLGLWNAYLNPDMPNPQTSIKALVCATTQDCSVDQGLGNTIAQFRTPTLRDLEDSSPYLHNGSRATLEDVVRLYIANSQLARQGLLRNAAPELRNMSISDEDVPALAAFLLSLTEDYDDA
;
A
#
# COMPACT_ATOMS: atom_id res chain seq x y z
N MET A 1 -6.55 -8.24 79.84
CA MET A 1 -5.39 -8.62 79.05
C MET A 1 -5.79 -9.81 78.22
N LEU A 2 -6.40 -9.54 77.08
CA LEU A 2 -6.81 -10.58 76.12
C LEU A 2 -6.31 -10.12 74.75
N ILE A 3 -5.47 -10.93 74.15
CA ILE A 3 -4.92 -10.72 72.82
C ILE A 3 -5.88 -11.41 71.85
N ALA A 4 -6.45 -10.63 70.96
CA ALA A 4 -7.23 -11.13 69.81
C ALA A 4 -6.34 -11.27 68.59
N CYS A 5 -6.17 -12.50 68.11
CA CYS A 5 -5.45 -12.84 66.88
C CYS A 5 -6.41 -12.64 65.69
N GLY A 6 -6.17 -11.66 64.87
CA GLY A 6 -6.91 -11.42 63.63
C GLY A 6 -6.32 -12.25 62.49
N MET A 7 -7.12 -13.14 61.92
CA MET A 7 -6.82 -13.96 60.78
C MET A 7 -7.12 -13.16 59.51
N ALA A 8 -6.10 -12.73 58.76
CA ALA A 8 -6.27 -12.08 57.49
C ALA A 8 -6.51 -13.13 56.39
N LEU A 9 -7.73 -13.10 55.80
CA LEU A 9 -8.05 -13.83 54.55
C LEU A 9 -7.36 -13.10 53.39
N PHE A 10 -6.41 -13.75 52.77
CA PHE A 10 -5.95 -13.35 51.43
C PHE A 10 -6.98 -13.83 50.42
N LEU A 11 -7.76 -12.91 49.87
CA LEU A 11 -8.51 -13.08 48.63
C LEU A 11 -7.52 -12.91 47.50
N THR A 12 -7.09 -13.99 46.86
CA THR A 12 -6.43 -13.92 45.56
C THR A 12 -7.46 -13.53 44.51
N SER A 13 -7.43 -12.28 44.06
CA SER A 13 -8.16 -11.85 42.88
C SER A 13 -7.52 -12.54 41.68
N CYS A 14 -8.29 -13.33 40.95
CA CYS A 14 -7.96 -13.71 39.57
C CYS A 14 -7.81 -12.41 38.79
N GLY A 15 -6.61 -12.14 38.30
CA GLY A 15 -6.33 -10.99 37.46
C GLY A 15 -7.16 -11.05 36.19
N ALA A 16 -7.98 -10.04 35.97
CA ALA A 16 -8.47 -9.71 34.66
C ALA A 16 -7.22 -9.46 33.79
N GLY A 17 -7.14 -10.11 32.64
CA GLY A 17 -6.08 -9.85 31.68
C GLY A 17 -6.05 -8.36 31.36
N ASP A 18 -4.85 -7.78 31.41
CA ASP A 18 -4.65 -6.39 31.07
C ASP A 18 -5.18 -6.15 29.66
N ALA A 19 -6.13 -5.21 29.54
CA ALA A 19 -6.52 -4.69 28.26
C ALA A 19 -5.28 -4.09 27.58
N PRO A 20 -5.15 -4.20 26.24
CA PRO A 20 -4.02 -3.62 25.55
C PRO A 20 -3.96 -2.12 25.86
N SER A 21 -2.82 -1.64 26.38
CA SER A 21 -2.56 -0.22 26.45
C SER A 21 -2.27 0.26 25.04
N PHE A 22 -3.15 1.05 24.51
CA PHE A 22 -2.91 1.77 23.26
C PHE A 22 -1.74 2.73 23.45
N LYS A 23 -1.06 3.09 22.33
CA LYS A 23 0.00 4.09 22.31
C LYS A 23 -0.50 5.29 23.12
N SER A 24 0.14 5.63 24.20
CA SER A 24 -0.28 6.79 24.98
C SER A 24 0.05 8.05 24.17
N GLU A 25 -0.83 9.05 24.17
CA GLU A 25 -0.67 10.37 23.53
C GLU A 25 0.60 11.15 23.93
N ALA A 26 1.65 10.50 24.43
CA ALA A 26 2.81 11.14 25.04
C ALA A 26 3.97 11.40 24.06
N GLU A 27 4.00 10.83 22.87
CA GLU A 27 4.89 11.28 21.81
C GLU A 27 4.14 12.30 20.95
N SER A 28 4.55 13.58 21.04
CA SER A 28 3.99 14.63 20.21
C SER A 28 4.18 14.27 18.75
N THR A 29 3.09 14.05 18.03
CA THR A 29 3.07 13.92 16.56
C THR A 29 3.89 15.07 15.96
N PRO A 30 4.81 14.82 15.04
CA PRO A 30 5.56 15.88 14.38
C PRO A 30 4.62 16.90 13.73
N ALA A 31 4.95 18.16 13.77
CA ALA A 31 4.12 19.21 13.16
C ALA A 31 3.90 18.99 11.66
N GLU A 32 4.89 18.39 10.99
CA GLU A 32 4.80 18.00 9.58
C GLU A 32 3.73 16.95 9.33
N ASP A 33 3.42 16.12 10.31
CA ASP A 33 2.36 15.12 10.21
C ASP A 33 0.98 15.77 10.17
N SER A 34 0.63 16.56 11.15
CA SER A 34 -0.67 17.27 11.23
C SER A 34 -0.90 18.20 10.02
N ILE A 35 0.16 18.89 9.58
CA ILE A 35 0.12 19.71 8.38
C ILE A 35 0.03 18.81 7.13
N GLY A 36 0.75 17.70 7.14
CA GLY A 36 0.75 16.70 6.07
C GLY A 36 -0.61 16.07 5.83
N GLU A 37 -1.34 15.74 6.91
CA GLU A 37 -2.72 15.27 6.82
C GLU A 37 -3.64 16.31 6.17
N ARG A 38 -3.56 17.58 6.58
CA ARG A 38 -4.33 18.65 5.92
C ARG A 38 -4.01 18.74 4.43
N LEU A 39 -2.72 18.68 4.05
CA LEU A 39 -2.27 18.71 2.66
C LEU A 39 -2.73 17.48 1.88
N PHE A 40 -2.72 16.29 2.50
CA PHE A 40 -3.19 15.04 1.91
C PHE A 40 -4.69 15.09 1.58
N LEU A 41 -5.48 15.79 2.39
CA LEU A 41 -6.92 15.95 2.24
C LEU A 41 -7.33 17.16 1.38
N ASP A 42 -6.39 18.01 0.99
CA ASP A 42 -6.67 19.26 0.25
C ASP A 42 -6.96 18.97 -1.23
N THR A 43 -8.15 19.32 -1.69
CA THR A 43 -8.62 19.09 -3.07
C THR A 43 -8.15 20.13 -4.08
N ARG A 44 -7.53 21.22 -3.58
CA ARG A 44 -7.19 22.40 -4.41
C ARG A 44 -5.97 22.20 -5.30
N PHE A 45 -5.21 21.13 -5.11
CA PHE A 45 -4.04 20.80 -5.94
C PHE A 45 -4.41 20.14 -7.29
N SER A 46 -5.66 19.69 -7.44
CA SER A 46 -6.11 18.99 -8.64
C SER A 46 -6.27 19.94 -9.84
N GLN A 47 -6.05 19.42 -11.03
CA GLN A 47 -6.25 20.15 -12.29
C GLN A 47 -7.71 20.64 -12.44
N TYR A 48 -8.66 19.80 -11.98
CA TYR A 48 -10.07 20.18 -12.00
C TYR A 48 -10.33 21.45 -11.19
N PHE A 49 -9.77 21.55 -9.98
CA PHE A 49 -9.87 22.76 -9.17
C PHE A 49 -9.25 23.97 -9.89
N ALA A 50 -8.03 23.81 -10.39
CA ALA A 50 -7.32 24.88 -11.11
C ALA A 50 -8.11 25.42 -12.32
N ALA A 51 -8.79 24.53 -13.05
CA ALA A 51 -9.55 24.90 -14.25
C ALA A 51 -10.90 25.57 -13.95
N HIS A 52 -11.47 25.39 -12.75
CA HIS A 52 -12.84 25.84 -12.43
C HIS A 52 -12.90 26.84 -11.27
N MET A 53 -11.79 27.11 -10.58
CA MET A 53 -11.77 28.11 -9.50
C MET A 53 -11.86 29.52 -10.05
N THR A 54 -12.54 30.39 -9.29
CA THR A 54 -12.47 31.86 -9.42
C THR A 54 -11.69 32.47 -8.25
N ASP A 55 -11.61 31.75 -7.14
CA ASP A 55 -10.84 32.10 -5.93
C ASP A 55 -10.27 30.82 -5.28
N VAL A 56 -9.04 30.88 -4.79
CA VAL A 56 -8.35 29.71 -4.17
C VAL A 56 -9.08 29.19 -2.92
N ASN A 57 -9.79 30.08 -2.21
CA ASN A 57 -10.49 29.74 -0.97
C ASN A 57 -11.97 29.39 -1.18
N GLN A 58 -12.40 29.23 -2.44
CA GLN A 58 -13.76 28.77 -2.73
C GLN A 58 -13.90 27.26 -2.62
N SER A 59 -15.10 26.77 -2.33
CA SER A 59 -15.46 25.35 -2.48
C SER A 59 -15.95 25.09 -3.90
N LEU A 60 -15.53 23.96 -4.49
CA LEU A 60 -16.11 23.44 -5.72
C LEU A 60 -17.16 22.37 -5.41
N THR A 61 -18.29 22.43 -6.11
CA THR A 61 -19.42 21.48 -5.93
C THR A 61 -19.57 20.51 -7.09
N ALA A 62 -18.71 20.61 -8.11
CA ALA A 62 -18.70 19.72 -9.26
C ALA A 62 -17.36 18.97 -9.32
N GLY A 63 -17.42 17.66 -9.46
CA GLY A 63 -16.26 16.77 -9.58
C GLY A 63 -16.16 16.13 -10.96
N ASP A 64 -15.18 15.23 -11.13
CA ASP A 64 -14.98 14.49 -12.37
C ASP A 64 -16.06 13.39 -12.50
N PRO A 65 -16.85 13.37 -13.59
CA PRO A 65 -17.90 12.38 -13.80
C PRO A 65 -17.37 10.96 -14.06
N VAL A 66 -16.10 10.80 -14.40
CA VAL A 66 -15.46 9.48 -14.64
C VAL A 66 -15.51 8.61 -13.41
N VAL A 67 -15.51 9.22 -12.23
CA VAL A 67 -15.51 8.50 -10.93
C VAL A 67 -16.74 8.90 -10.12
N ALA A 68 -17.92 8.70 -10.70
CA ALA A 68 -19.18 8.96 -10.01
C ALA A 68 -19.48 7.91 -8.93
N GLN A 69 -18.90 6.72 -9.04
CA GLN A 69 -19.15 5.58 -8.15
C GLN A 69 -17.89 4.72 -8.01
N VAL A 70 -17.67 4.18 -6.82
CA VAL A 70 -16.63 3.18 -6.52
C VAL A 70 -17.34 1.87 -6.16
N ASP A 71 -16.97 0.79 -6.82
CA ASP A 71 -17.50 -0.54 -6.48
C ASP A 71 -16.66 -1.14 -5.34
N THR A 72 -17.33 -1.63 -4.32
CA THR A 72 -16.70 -2.30 -3.16
C THR A 72 -17.35 -3.65 -2.91
N MET A 73 -16.71 -4.52 -2.15
CA MET A 73 -17.30 -5.78 -1.73
C MET A 73 -18.59 -5.61 -0.89
N HIS A 74 -18.78 -4.46 -0.28
CA HIS A 74 -19.98 -4.11 0.51
C HIS A 74 -21.04 -3.37 -0.31
N GLY A 75 -20.82 -3.24 -1.63
CA GLY A 75 -21.70 -2.54 -2.55
C GLY A 75 -21.13 -1.22 -3.07
N PRO A 76 -21.85 -0.56 -3.99
CA PRO A 76 -21.38 0.67 -4.59
C PRO A 76 -21.44 1.84 -3.59
N LEU A 77 -20.34 2.61 -3.54
CA LEU A 77 -20.26 3.87 -2.80
C LEU A 77 -20.28 5.04 -3.78
N PRO A 78 -20.74 6.23 -3.37
CA PRO A 78 -20.54 7.45 -4.15
C PRO A 78 -19.07 7.63 -4.46
N GLY A 79 -18.75 8.00 -5.70
CA GLY A 79 -17.39 8.22 -6.11
C GLY A 79 -16.75 9.34 -5.30
N PRO A 80 -15.45 9.21 -4.93
CA PRO A 80 -14.75 10.21 -4.13
C PRO A 80 -14.57 11.54 -4.87
N PHE A 81 -14.79 11.58 -6.19
CA PHE A 81 -14.74 12.80 -7.00
C PHE A 81 -16.11 13.43 -7.23
N ALA A 82 -17.19 12.75 -6.90
CA ALA A 82 -18.53 13.24 -7.14
C ALA A 82 -18.81 14.52 -6.34
N GLY A 83 -19.09 15.61 -7.06
CA GLY A 83 -19.44 16.90 -6.46
C GLY A 83 -18.27 17.72 -5.90
N GLN A 84 -17.01 17.30 -6.07
CA GLN A 84 -15.84 18.04 -5.56
C GLN A 84 -14.55 17.70 -6.34
N ALA A 85 -13.53 18.54 -6.20
CA ALA A 85 -12.19 18.24 -6.68
C ALA A 85 -11.54 17.13 -5.84
N ILE A 86 -10.51 16.50 -6.41
CA ILE A 86 -9.86 15.31 -5.81
C ILE A 86 -8.74 15.66 -4.84
N ASN A 87 -8.47 14.74 -3.92
CA ASN A 87 -7.31 14.70 -3.03
C ASN A 87 -6.74 13.27 -2.98
N CYS A 88 -5.71 13.04 -2.14
CA CYS A 88 -5.10 11.71 -2.04
C CYS A 88 -6.10 10.67 -1.50
N ARG A 89 -6.93 11.03 -0.53
CA ARG A 89 -7.99 10.17 0.03
C ARG A 89 -9.03 9.73 -1.02
N SER A 90 -9.13 10.43 -2.12
CA SER A 90 -10.02 10.03 -3.22
C SER A 90 -9.66 8.67 -3.83
N CYS A 91 -8.38 8.24 -3.73
CA CYS A 91 -7.89 6.95 -4.19
C CYS A 91 -7.38 6.07 -3.05
N HIS A 92 -6.95 6.65 -1.93
CA HIS A 92 -6.40 5.96 -0.76
C HIS A 92 -7.29 6.22 0.46
N PHE A 93 -8.15 5.27 0.77
CA PHE A 93 -9.04 5.39 1.94
C PHE A 93 -8.26 5.01 3.20
N VAL A 94 -7.64 5.98 3.83
CA VAL A 94 -6.83 5.78 5.06
C VAL A 94 -7.60 6.05 6.34
N THR A 95 -8.78 6.64 6.24
CA THR A 95 -9.70 6.87 7.34
C THR A 95 -11.05 6.27 7.04
N GLU A 96 -11.84 6.11 8.09
CA GLU A 96 -13.18 5.62 7.99
C GLU A 96 -14.04 6.40 6.98
N PHE A 97 -14.69 5.70 6.08
CA PHE A 97 -15.59 6.32 5.12
C PHE A 97 -16.96 6.54 5.77
N GLN A 98 -17.09 7.56 6.62
CA GLN A 98 -18.31 7.87 7.33
C GLN A 98 -19.38 8.43 6.39
N GLY A 99 -20.63 8.08 6.69
CA GLY A 99 -21.81 8.71 6.07
C GLY A 99 -22.41 7.97 4.90
N VAL A 100 -21.92 6.79 4.54
CA VAL A 100 -22.59 5.93 3.57
C VAL A 100 -23.47 4.92 4.31
N THR A 101 -24.76 5.18 4.34
CA THR A 101 -25.74 4.34 5.04
C THR A 101 -25.74 2.92 4.46
N GLY A 102 -25.38 1.94 5.28
CA GLY A 102 -25.51 0.52 4.95
C GLY A 102 -24.29 -0.14 4.30
N ALA A 103 -23.22 0.59 4.06
CA ALA A 103 -22.04 0.04 3.38
C ALA A 103 -20.87 -0.32 4.30
N GLY A 104 -21.02 -0.22 5.62
CA GLY A 104 -19.90 -0.34 6.55
C GLY A 104 -18.87 0.77 6.38
N ASN A 105 -18.29 1.22 7.45
CA ASN A 105 -17.21 2.17 7.41
C ASN A 105 -15.93 1.44 7.01
N ARG A 106 -15.06 2.11 6.25
CA ARG A 106 -13.78 1.57 5.86
C ARG A 106 -12.72 2.20 6.72
N THR A 107 -11.92 1.39 7.34
CA THR A 107 -10.85 1.87 8.17
C THR A 107 -9.73 2.42 7.31
N TYR A 108 -9.19 1.61 6.44
CA TYR A 108 -8.46 2.08 5.28
C TYR A 108 -8.54 1.04 4.15
N SER A 109 -8.52 1.50 2.97
CA SER A 109 -8.38 0.63 1.81
C SER A 109 -7.97 1.47 0.62
N ASP A 110 -7.39 0.80 -0.31
CA ASP A 110 -7.12 1.39 -1.59
C ASP A 110 -8.38 1.38 -2.45
N TYR A 111 -8.28 1.98 -3.60
CA TYR A 111 -9.30 1.83 -4.63
C TYR A 111 -9.51 0.37 -4.94
N THR A 112 -10.76 -0.04 -4.96
CA THR A 112 -11.18 -1.44 -5.14
C THR A 112 -11.23 -1.87 -6.59
N THR A 113 -10.86 -1.02 -7.52
CA THR A 113 -10.66 -1.32 -8.94
C THR A 113 -9.43 -0.58 -9.43
N ARG A 114 -9.14 -0.68 -10.72
CA ARG A 114 -8.06 0.11 -11.32
C ARG A 114 -8.26 1.59 -11.05
N SER A 115 -7.22 2.25 -10.56
CA SER A 115 -7.29 3.65 -10.19
C SER A 115 -7.77 4.51 -11.37
N PRO A 116 -8.77 5.39 -11.17
CA PRO A 116 -9.27 6.22 -12.24
C PRO A 116 -8.27 7.31 -12.64
N ILE A 117 -8.37 7.76 -13.88
CA ILE A 117 -7.68 8.93 -14.38
C ILE A 117 -8.71 10.06 -14.40
N PRO A 118 -8.57 11.11 -13.56
CA PRO A 118 -9.58 12.15 -13.42
C PRO A 118 -9.90 12.89 -14.71
N ARG A 119 -8.88 13.10 -15.55
CA ARG A 119 -9.04 13.67 -16.89
C ARG A 119 -8.51 12.67 -17.91
N PRO A 120 -9.40 11.99 -18.66
CA PRO A 120 -8.98 11.02 -19.66
C PRO A 120 -8.06 11.65 -20.70
N MET A 121 -6.87 11.05 -20.83
CA MET A 121 -5.90 11.41 -21.85
C MET A 121 -5.64 10.19 -22.71
N ASN A 122 -5.51 10.36 -24.01
CA ASN A 122 -5.29 9.23 -24.94
C ASN A 122 -6.36 8.12 -24.88
N GLY A 123 -7.59 8.46 -24.49
CA GLY A 123 -8.69 7.50 -24.35
C GLY A 123 -8.68 6.62 -23.11
N PHE A 124 -7.73 6.83 -22.18
CA PHE A 124 -7.70 6.08 -20.92
C PHE A 124 -8.48 6.76 -19.83
N THR A 125 -9.38 6.01 -19.21
CA THR A 125 -10.16 6.44 -18.04
C THR A 125 -9.64 5.78 -16.76
N LEU A 126 -8.87 4.69 -16.87
CA LEU A 126 -8.33 3.92 -15.76
C LEU A 126 -6.85 3.61 -15.98
N THR A 127 -6.10 3.53 -14.90
CA THR A 127 -4.74 2.99 -14.91
C THR A 127 -4.78 1.45 -15.04
N PRO A 128 -3.69 0.78 -15.42
CA PRO A 128 -3.67 -0.69 -15.44
C PRO A 128 -3.66 -1.32 -14.04
N ARG A 129 -3.53 -0.51 -12.98
CA ARG A 129 -3.28 -0.99 -11.60
C ARG A 129 -4.24 -0.39 -10.61
N ASN A 130 -4.49 -1.11 -9.52
CA ASN A 130 -5.11 -0.56 -8.32
C ASN A 130 -4.21 0.52 -7.70
N ALA A 131 -4.77 1.35 -6.82
CA ALA A 131 -3.98 2.14 -5.89
C ALA A 131 -3.24 1.21 -4.92
N MET A 132 -2.04 1.60 -4.49
CA MET A 132 -1.32 0.84 -3.45
C MET A 132 -1.83 1.23 -2.06
N HIS A 133 -1.76 0.26 -1.12
CA HIS A 133 -2.01 0.53 0.27
C HIS A 133 -1.08 1.63 0.81
N MET A 134 -1.61 2.49 1.68
CA MET A 134 -0.86 3.56 2.34
C MET A 134 -0.37 3.12 3.72
N VAL A 135 -1.26 2.52 4.53
CA VAL A 135 -0.92 2.08 5.88
C VAL A 135 0.16 1.00 5.84
N GLY A 136 1.21 1.20 6.60
CA GLY A 136 2.36 0.30 6.61
C GLY A 136 3.23 0.30 5.34
N SER A 137 2.97 1.20 4.38
CA SER A 137 3.69 1.22 3.10
C SER A 137 5.13 1.72 3.20
N LEU A 138 5.42 2.54 4.20
CA LEU A 138 6.74 3.15 4.45
C LEU A 138 7.47 2.56 5.65
N GLN A 139 7.06 1.39 6.13
CA GLN A 139 7.72 0.74 7.25
C GLN A 139 9.20 0.46 6.98
N PRO A 140 10.07 0.59 7.99
CA PRO A 140 11.48 0.23 7.86
C PRO A 140 11.66 -1.22 7.39
N HIS A 141 12.48 -1.43 6.37
CA HIS A 141 12.82 -2.75 5.84
C HIS A 141 14.29 -2.80 5.41
N THR A 142 14.80 -4.02 5.22
CA THR A 142 16.14 -4.22 4.69
C THR A 142 16.09 -4.25 3.17
N GLY A 143 16.89 -3.41 2.53
CA GLY A 143 16.95 -3.32 1.06
C GLY A 143 16.63 -1.94 0.53
N PRO A 144 16.67 -1.76 -0.80
CA PRO A 144 16.37 -0.47 -1.41
C PRO A 144 14.88 -0.14 -1.32
N THR A 145 14.57 1.09 -0.92
CA THR A 145 13.21 1.62 -1.00
C THR A 145 12.86 1.90 -2.45
N LEU A 146 11.77 1.27 -2.91
CA LEU A 146 11.17 1.52 -4.22
C LEU A 146 9.67 1.52 -4.05
N LEU A 147 9.01 2.58 -4.50
CA LEU A 147 7.59 2.83 -4.30
C LEU A 147 6.82 2.69 -5.61
N HIS A 148 5.50 2.59 -5.54
CA HIS A 148 4.60 2.08 -6.54
C HIS A 148 4.82 0.58 -6.85
N PHE A 149 3.87 -0.03 -7.56
CA PHE A 149 3.97 -1.45 -7.94
C PHE A 149 5.15 -1.74 -8.87
N ASP A 150 5.68 -0.75 -9.57
CA ASP A 150 6.77 -0.89 -10.54
C ASP A 150 8.09 -0.24 -10.12
N GLY A 151 8.18 0.28 -8.90
CA GLY A 151 9.43 0.86 -8.41
C GLY A 151 9.80 2.21 -9.02
N GLU A 152 8.83 2.95 -9.52
CA GLU A 152 8.99 4.23 -10.21
C GLU A 152 9.65 5.32 -9.34
N PHE A 153 9.49 5.27 -8.01
CA PHE A 153 10.02 6.26 -7.08
C PHE A 153 10.96 5.65 -6.03
N ALA A 154 12.03 6.37 -5.71
CA ALA A 154 13.00 5.98 -4.69
C ALA A 154 12.73 6.57 -3.32
N THR A 155 11.95 7.65 -3.24
CA THR A 155 11.61 8.34 -2.00
C THR A 155 10.12 8.66 -1.94
N PRO A 156 9.52 8.75 -0.73
CA PRO A 156 8.13 9.18 -0.59
C PRO A 156 7.91 10.60 -1.11
N GLU A 157 8.86 11.50 -0.92
CA GLU A 157 8.76 12.88 -1.40
C GLU A 157 8.70 12.95 -2.92
N ASP A 158 9.50 12.13 -3.63
CA ASP A 158 9.45 12.07 -5.10
C ASP A 158 8.12 11.49 -5.59
N LEU A 159 7.59 10.49 -4.88
CA LEU A 159 6.27 9.92 -5.15
C LEU A 159 5.18 11.00 -4.99
N VAL A 160 5.18 11.73 -3.89
CA VAL A 160 4.19 12.80 -3.64
C VAL A 160 4.29 13.89 -4.70
N LYS A 161 5.49 14.36 -5.04
CA LYS A 161 5.70 15.34 -6.13
C LYS A 161 5.16 14.82 -7.45
N GLY A 162 5.51 13.60 -7.83
CA GLY A 162 5.03 12.97 -9.07
C GLY A 162 3.51 12.79 -9.12
N THR A 163 2.89 12.50 -7.98
CA THR A 163 1.43 12.37 -7.85
C THR A 163 0.73 13.71 -7.98
N LEU A 164 1.17 14.73 -7.24
CA LEU A 164 0.57 16.08 -7.26
C LEU A 164 0.70 16.76 -8.63
N THR A 165 1.74 16.45 -9.41
CA THR A 165 2.01 17.07 -10.71
C THR A 165 1.66 16.18 -11.90
N GLY A 166 1.09 15.00 -11.64
CA GLY A 166 0.82 13.99 -12.66
C GLY A 166 -0.66 13.70 -12.91
N ARG A 167 -0.89 12.67 -13.71
CA ARG A 167 -2.23 12.28 -14.18
C ARG A 167 -3.20 11.89 -13.07
N ASN A 168 -2.68 11.43 -11.91
CA ASN A 168 -3.54 11.07 -10.77
C ASN A 168 -4.27 12.29 -10.20
N PHE A 169 -3.71 13.50 -10.37
CA PHE A 169 -4.35 14.77 -10.06
C PHE A 169 -4.93 15.49 -11.30
N GLY A 170 -5.02 14.79 -12.44
CA GLY A 170 -5.59 15.29 -13.70
C GLY A 170 -4.66 16.11 -14.55
N TRP A 171 -3.36 16.22 -14.21
CA TRP A 171 -2.39 16.99 -14.97
C TRP A 171 -1.82 16.16 -16.14
N ALA A 172 -1.81 16.75 -17.34
CA ALA A 172 -1.13 16.15 -18.48
C ALA A 172 0.40 16.27 -18.34
N PRO A 173 1.20 15.39 -18.96
CA PRO A 173 2.66 15.48 -18.92
C PRO A 173 3.22 16.85 -19.34
N THR A 174 2.53 17.55 -20.27
CA THR A 174 2.89 18.91 -20.69
C THR A 174 2.52 20.00 -19.69
N GLU A 175 1.76 19.69 -18.66
CA GLU A 175 1.24 20.64 -17.66
C GLU A 175 1.97 20.55 -16.32
N ALA A 176 3.05 19.78 -16.21
CA ALA A 176 3.78 19.58 -14.96
C ALA A 176 4.21 20.90 -14.29
N GLN A 177 4.65 21.88 -15.07
CA GLN A 177 5.00 23.21 -14.55
C GLN A 177 3.78 23.96 -14.01
N GLN A 178 2.63 23.86 -14.68
CA GLN A 178 1.39 24.47 -14.23
C GLN A 178 0.88 23.84 -12.93
N ALA A 179 1.09 22.53 -12.78
CA ALA A 179 0.78 21.82 -11.54
C ALA A 179 1.63 22.33 -10.37
N ILE A 180 2.92 22.53 -10.56
CA ILE A 180 3.83 23.10 -9.55
C ILE A 180 3.36 24.53 -9.17
N GLU A 181 3.02 25.36 -10.16
CA GLU A 181 2.50 26.70 -9.95
C GLU A 181 1.17 26.69 -9.19
N GLN A 182 0.28 25.72 -9.47
CA GLN A 182 -0.99 25.55 -8.75
C GLN A 182 -0.77 25.18 -7.27
N VAL A 183 0.13 24.24 -6.97
CA VAL A 183 0.47 23.91 -5.59
C VAL A 183 0.98 25.17 -4.87
N ALA A 184 1.93 25.88 -5.44
CA ALA A 184 2.48 27.10 -4.87
C ALA A 184 1.44 28.19 -4.70
N LEU A 185 0.52 28.35 -5.64
CA LEU A 185 -0.58 29.31 -5.57
C LEU A 185 -1.50 29.03 -4.38
N VAL A 186 -1.91 27.75 -4.21
CA VAL A 186 -2.76 27.33 -3.08
C VAL A 186 -2.05 27.64 -1.75
N ILE A 187 -0.80 27.26 -1.60
CA ILE A 187 -0.02 27.50 -0.37
C ILE A 187 0.10 28.99 -0.06
N ARG A 188 0.34 29.83 -1.06
CA ARG A 188 0.47 31.29 -0.87
C ARG A 188 -0.83 32.00 -0.56
N LYS A 189 -1.96 31.53 -1.11
CA LYS A 189 -3.25 32.21 -1.08
C LYS A 189 -4.25 31.63 -0.09
N ASP A 190 -3.92 30.47 0.47
CA ASP A 190 -4.73 29.87 1.52
C ASP A 190 -4.87 30.85 2.70
N ASN A 191 -6.10 31.04 3.14
CA ASN A 191 -6.43 31.94 4.24
C ASN A 191 -6.86 31.21 5.53
N GLY A 192 -6.88 29.87 5.54
CA GLY A 192 -7.26 29.08 6.70
C GLY A 192 -8.75 29.10 7.05
N SER A 193 -9.61 29.59 6.15
CA SER A 193 -11.04 29.75 6.45
C SER A 193 -11.89 28.51 6.17
N ASP A 194 -11.35 27.51 5.45
CA ASP A 194 -12.06 26.28 5.16
C ASP A 194 -12.17 25.36 6.40
N GLN A 195 -13.14 24.41 6.37
CA GLN A 195 -13.40 23.51 7.47
C GLN A 195 -12.19 22.62 7.77
N LEU A 196 -11.49 22.14 6.74
CA LEU A 196 -10.30 21.31 6.88
C LEU A 196 -9.19 22.05 7.65
N ALA A 197 -8.97 23.35 7.37
CA ALA A 197 -8.04 24.17 8.13
C ALA A 197 -8.46 24.32 9.60
N GLN A 198 -9.77 24.49 9.86
CA GLN A 198 -10.29 24.59 11.23
C GLN A 198 -10.05 23.29 12.00
N ASP A 199 -10.31 22.15 11.38
CA ASP A 199 -10.26 20.84 12.03
C ASP A 199 -8.82 20.37 12.26
N ARG A 200 -7.89 20.64 11.33
CA ARG A 200 -6.53 20.08 11.35
C ARG A 200 -5.44 21.08 11.78
N THR A 201 -5.63 22.38 11.56
CA THR A 201 -4.58 23.38 11.81
C THR A 201 -5.10 24.65 12.51
N ASN A 202 -6.14 24.53 13.31
CA ASN A 202 -6.70 25.62 14.12
C ASN A 202 -7.04 26.88 13.30
N GLY A 203 -7.42 26.74 12.03
CA GLY A 203 -7.71 27.84 11.11
C GLY A 203 -6.49 28.65 10.67
N LEU A 204 -5.26 28.13 10.86
CA LEU A 204 -4.05 28.78 10.39
C LEU A 204 -3.85 28.52 8.89
N SER A 205 -3.43 29.56 8.15
CA SER A 205 -3.09 29.40 6.75
C SER A 205 -1.76 28.66 6.56
N TYR A 206 -1.58 27.98 5.41
CA TYR A 206 -0.31 27.33 5.08
C TYR A 206 0.87 28.31 5.11
N SER A 207 0.68 29.55 4.62
CA SER A 207 1.73 30.57 4.67
C SER A 207 2.16 30.89 6.09
N THR A 208 1.24 30.91 7.05
CA THR A 208 1.52 31.12 8.47
C THR A 208 2.27 29.92 9.05
N LEU A 209 1.80 28.70 8.79
CA LEU A 209 2.40 27.45 9.27
C LEU A 209 3.83 27.28 8.75
N PHE A 210 4.05 27.46 7.45
CA PHE A 210 5.35 27.27 6.81
C PHE A 210 6.38 28.33 7.22
N LYS A 211 5.94 29.54 7.55
CA LYS A 211 6.81 30.58 8.10
C LYS A 211 7.19 30.32 9.56
N GLY A 212 6.32 29.70 10.34
CA GLY A 212 6.58 29.25 11.69
C GLY A 212 6.94 30.33 12.69
N THR A 213 6.45 31.58 12.50
CA THR A 213 6.80 32.74 13.36
C THR A 213 5.58 33.35 14.06
N ASP A 214 4.38 32.92 13.75
CA ASP A 214 3.15 33.42 14.37
C ASP A 214 3.02 32.83 15.80
N PRO A 215 2.79 33.64 16.84
CA PRO A 215 2.63 33.14 18.21
C PRO A 215 1.36 32.31 18.45
N LYS A 216 0.46 32.26 17.48
CA LYS A 216 -0.73 31.40 17.53
C LYS A 216 -0.44 29.95 17.15
N ILE A 217 0.73 29.67 16.56
CA ILE A 217 1.13 28.30 16.20
C ILE A 217 1.45 27.56 17.49
N THR A 218 0.71 26.52 17.76
CA THR A 218 0.94 25.61 18.89
C THR A 218 2.16 24.72 18.62
N SER A 219 2.71 24.10 19.66
CA SER A 219 3.94 23.30 19.53
C SER A 219 3.80 22.10 18.57
N ASP A 220 2.60 21.54 18.48
CA ASP A 220 2.19 20.43 17.60
C ASP A 220 2.04 20.84 16.13
N LEU A 221 1.99 22.14 15.84
CA LEU A 221 1.92 22.71 14.48
C LEU A 221 3.17 23.49 14.08
N LEU A 222 4.19 23.52 14.94
CA LEU A 222 5.41 24.30 14.74
C LEU A 222 6.50 23.45 14.08
N ILE A 223 6.60 23.50 12.76
CA ILE A 223 7.62 22.74 12.01
C ILE A 223 9.04 23.13 12.43
N PRO A 224 10.04 22.22 12.28
CA PRO A 224 11.44 22.48 12.62
C PRO A 224 11.98 23.74 11.94
N ALA A 225 12.82 24.48 12.64
CA ALA A 225 13.35 25.76 12.14
C ALA A 225 14.11 25.62 10.81
N ALA A 226 14.71 24.45 10.56
CA ALA A 226 15.45 24.17 9.31
C ALA A 226 14.53 24.03 8.09
N ASP A 227 13.24 23.72 8.30
CA ASP A 227 12.26 23.49 7.24
C ASP A 227 11.37 24.70 6.96
N ARG A 228 11.48 25.76 7.81
CA ARG A 228 10.64 26.95 7.66
C ARG A 228 11.02 27.75 6.43
N ILE A 229 10.03 28.16 5.67
CA ILE A 229 10.19 29.03 4.49
C ILE A 229 9.21 30.19 4.52
N ASP A 230 9.60 31.35 3.99
CA ASP A 230 8.65 32.40 3.65
C ASP A 230 8.14 32.18 2.23
N VAL A 231 6.91 31.68 2.11
CA VAL A 231 6.28 31.30 0.82
C VAL A 231 6.21 32.44 -0.18
N ASN A 232 6.28 33.71 0.29
CA ASN A 232 6.27 34.89 -0.60
C ASN A 232 7.60 35.10 -1.32
N THR A 233 8.69 34.57 -0.80
CA THR A 233 10.04 34.70 -1.37
C THR A 233 10.62 33.36 -1.86
N ALA A 234 10.07 32.24 -1.40
CA ALA A 234 10.46 30.92 -1.83
C ALA A 234 10.03 30.67 -3.29
N SER A 235 10.82 29.88 -4.02
CA SER A 235 10.42 29.38 -5.35
C SER A 235 9.26 28.38 -5.24
N ASP A 236 8.53 28.19 -6.34
CA ASP A 236 7.43 27.22 -6.41
C ASP A 236 7.93 25.80 -6.11
N GLN A 237 9.15 25.48 -6.57
CA GLN A 237 9.77 24.17 -6.29
C GLN A 237 10.07 23.99 -4.78
N GLN A 238 10.59 25.01 -4.09
CA GLN A 238 10.83 24.92 -2.65
C GLN A 238 9.53 24.73 -1.86
N ILE A 239 8.44 25.34 -2.33
CA ILE A 239 7.11 25.14 -1.74
C ILE A 239 6.65 23.69 -1.96
N LEU A 240 6.76 23.18 -3.19
CA LEU A 240 6.39 21.79 -3.51
C LEU A 240 7.24 20.79 -2.69
N ASP A 241 8.54 21.04 -2.52
CA ASP A 241 9.41 20.17 -1.74
C ASP A 241 8.98 20.10 -0.27
N LEU A 242 8.58 21.23 0.34
CA LEU A 242 8.07 21.24 1.72
C LEU A 242 6.68 20.56 1.83
N VAL A 243 5.80 20.80 0.86
CA VAL A 243 4.50 20.09 0.78
C VAL A 243 4.72 18.59 0.71
N ALA A 244 5.64 18.14 -0.16
CA ALA A 244 5.96 16.73 -0.30
C ALA A 244 6.55 16.15 1.00
N LYS A 245 7.41 16.88 1.69
CA LYS A 245 7.96 16.46 2.98
C LYS A 245 6.86 16.26 4.02
N CYS A 246 5.95 17.24 4.18
CA CYS A 246 4.86 17.12 5.15
C CYS A 246 3.94 15.94 4.85
N ILE A 247 3.50 15.78 3.60
CA ILE A 247 2.66 14.63 3.22
C ILE A 247 3.41 13.31 3.43
N SER A 248 4.71 13.24 3.13
CA SER A 248 5.51 12.03 3.34
C SER A 248 5.66 11.68 4.82
N THR A 249 5.74 12.68 5.71
CA THR A 249 5.76 12.47 7.16
C THR A 249 4.43 11.84 7.61
N TYR A 250 3.29 12.42 7.21
CA TYR A 250 1.97 11.85 7.47
C TYR A 250 1.84 10.41 6.95
N MET A 251 2.27 10.14 5.71
CA MET A 251 2.28 8.77 5.18
C MET A 251 3.14 7.80 6.01
N GLY A 252 4.22 8.29 6.60
CA GLY A 252 5.10 7.50 7.48
C GLY A 252 4.44 7.11 8.80
N ASP A 253 3.52 7.93 9.30
CA ASP A 253 2.78 7.69 10.53
C ASP A 253 1.51 6.86 10.34
N LEU A 254 1.11 6.57 9.09
CA LEU A 254 0.05 5.62 8.78
C LEU A 254 0.52 4.19 9.04
N LEU A 255 0.38 3.73 10.27
CA LEU A 255 0.84 2.43 10.75
C LEU A 255 -0.33 1.58 11.24
N PHE A 256 -0.17 0.26 11.15
CA PHE A 256 -1.03 -0.68 11.86
C PHE A 256 -0.87 -0.53 13.36
N GLN A 257 -1.89 -0.90 14.14
CA GLN A 257 -1.88 -0.76 15.59
C GLN A 257 -0.68 -1.47 16.22
N GLN A 258 0.11 -0.71 16.97
CA GLN A 258 1.32 -1.17 17.64
C GLN A 258 1.34 -0.73 19.10
N ASP A 259 2.01 -1.53 19.93
CA ASP A 259 2.35 -1.12 21.29
C ASP A 259 3.60 -0.21 21.33
N GLU A 260 3.96 0.27 22.52
CA GLU A 260 5.15 1.14 22.75
C GLU A 260 6.49 0.53 22.29
N LEU A 261 6.53 -0.78 22.04
CA LEU A 261 7.71 -1.49 21.55
C LEU A 261 7.65 -1.75 20.03
N GLY A 262 6.68 -1.17 19.31
CA GLY A 262 6.48 -1.36 17.90
C GLY A 262 5.99 -2.78 17.51
N ARG A 263 5.33 -3.49 18.45
CA ARG A 263 4.79 -4.82 18.21
C ARG A 263 3.32 -4.70 17.81
N TYR A 264 2.92 -5.39 16.77
CA TYR A 264 1.53 -5.41 16.31
C TYR A 264 0.60 -6.03 17.35
N ILE A 265 -0.57 -5.41 17.54
CA ILE A 265 -1.53 -5.78 18.59
C ILE A 265 -2.98 -5.81 18.11
N GLY A 266 -3.29 -5.31 16.91
CA GLY A 266 -4.65 -4.99 16.49
C GLY A 266 -5.44 -6.17 15.91
N SER A 267 -4.78 -7.12 15.28
CA SER A 267 -5.48 -8.22 14.59
C SER A 267 -5.70 -9.46 15.49
N PRO A 268 -6.69 -10.32 15.17
CA PRO A 268 -6.87 -11.62 15.83
C PRO A 268 -5.59 -12.47 15.84
N TYR A 269 -4.80 -12.44 14.78
CA TYR A 269 -3.49 -13.11 14.71
C TYR A 269 -2.51 -12.58 15.76
N ASP A 270 -2.41 -11.27 15.91
CA ASP A 270 -1.51 -10.66 16.88
C ASP A 270 -1.91 -11.03 18.32
N VAL A 271 -3.21 -11.02 18.61
CA VAL A 271 -3.76 -11.48 19.89
C VAL A 271 -3.44 -12.95 20.12
N PHE A 272 -3.62 -13.82 19.10
CA PHE A 272 -3.31 -15.24 19.19
C PHE A 272 -1.84 -15.49 19.56
N LEU A 273 -0.90 -14.80 18.90
CA LEU A 273 0.52 -14.94 19.25
C LEU A 273 0.78 -14.57 20.71
N ARG A 274 0.22 -13.47 21.16
CA ARG A 274 0.43 -12.94 22.52
C ARG A 274 -0.12 -13.84 23.61
N ILE A 275 -1.38 -14.30 23.50
CA ILE A 275 -2.01 -15.14 24.55
C ILE A 275 -1.39 -16.55 24.63
N ASN A 276 -0.79 -17.03 23.55
CA ASN A 276 -0.07 -18.29 23.52
C ASN A 276 1.44 -18.14 23.78
N HIS A 277 1.91 -16.95 24.17
CA HIS A 277 3.32 -16.64 24.42
C HIS A 277 4.24 -16.97 23.24
N LEU A 278 3.73 -16.82 22.03
CA LEU A 278 4.49 -17.02 20.80
C LEU A 278 5.34 -15.79 20.47
N PRO A 279 6.42 -15.92 19.70
CA PRO A 279 7.19 -14.77 19.25
C PRO A 279 6.34 -13.85 18.39
N VAL A 280 6.27 -12.56 18.73
CA VAL A 280 5.51 -11.53 17.98
C VAL A 280 6.38 -10.72 17.01
N GLN A 281 7.73 -10.82 17.15
CA GLN A 281 8.69 -10.13 16.31
C GLN A 281 10.03 -10.87 16.25
N PRO A 282 10.93 -10.55 15.31
CA PRO A 282 12.28 -11.09 15.27
C PRO A 282 13.08 -10.73 16.55
N ASN A 283 13.96 -11.63 16.98
CA ASN A 283 14.95 -11.32 18.01
C ASN A 283 16.02 -10.35 17.47
N ALA A 284 16.78 -9.72 18.36
CA ALA A 284 17.89 -8.86 17.95
C ALA A 284 18.89 -9.65 17.07
N GLY A 285 19.13 -9.14 15.85
CA GLY A 285 19.99 -9.78 14.86
C GLY A 285 19.39 -10.96 14.09
N GLU A 286 18.14 -11.31 14.35
CA GLU A 286 17.40 -12.31 13.58
C GLU A 286 16.82 -11.69 12.31
N THR A 287 17.05 -12.31 11.16
CA THR A 287 16.41 -11.86 9.93
C THR A 287 14.92 -12.25 9.92
N PRO A 288 14.05 -11.53 9.19
CA PRO A 288 12.64 -11.92 9.05
C PRO A 288 12.45 -13.37 8.58
N ALA A 289 13.27 -13.86 7.66
CA ALA A 289 13.22 -15.24 7.20
C ALA A 289 13.62 -16.27 8.30
N GLN A 290 14.55 -15.92 9.20
CA GLN A 290 14.89 -16.74 10.35
C GLN A 290 13.76 -16.76 11.37
N TYR A 291 13.17 -15.61 11.63
CA TYR A 291 11.99 -15.48 12.49
C TYR A 291 10.83 -16.35 11.99
N ASN A 292 10.48 -16.29 10.71
CA ASN A 292 9.38 -17.09 10.14
C ASN A 292 9.66 -18.61 10.28
N ARG A 293 10.89 -19.06 10.07
CA ARG A 293 11.26 -20.47 10.30
C ARG A 293 11.12 -20.87 11.76
N ARG A 294 11.57 -20.03 12.69
CA ARG A 294 11.43 -20.27 14.13
C ARG A 294 9.96 -20.29 14.53
N LEU A 295 9.17 -19.36 14.03
CA LEU A 295 7.73 -19.31 14.29
C LEU A 295 7.04 -20.59 13.81
N LEU A 296 7.34 -21.06 12.59
CA LEU A 296 6.80 -22.32 12.06
C LEU A 296 7.12 -23.50 12.99
N GLN A 297 8.37 -23.66 13.41
CA GLN A 297 8.77 -24.75 14.31
C GLN A 297 7.99 -24.73 15.64
N ILE A 298 7.79 -23.55 16.22
CA ILE A 298 7.03 -23.40 17.46
C ILE A 298 5.55 -23.71 17.23
N VAL A 299 4.96 -23.19 16.15
CA VAL A 299 3.54 -23.39 15.79
C VAL A 299 3.24 -24.85 15.49
N GLU A 300 4.14 -25.58 14.81
CA GLU A 300 4.00 -27.02 14.56
C GLU A 300 4.05 -27.85 15.86
N GLY A 301 4.83 -27.39 16.83
CA GLY A 301 4.97 -28.03 18.13
C GLY A 301 3.90 -27.62 19.16
N LEU A 302 3.08 -26.62 18.88
CA LEU A 302 2.14 -26.06 19.85
C LEU A 302 1.00 -27.05 20.15
N LYS A 303 0.86 -27.38 21.43
CA LYS A 303 -0.21 -28.26 21.92
C LYS A 303 -1.21 -27.45 22.73
N ASN A 304 -2.50 -27.74 22.53
CA ASN A 304 -3.61 -27.08 23.24
C ASN A 304 -3.55 -25.55 23.15
N PRO A 305 -3.55 -24.97 21.94
CA PRO A 305 -3.54 -23.53 21.76
C PRO A 305 -4.77 -22.89 22.40
N ILE A 306 -4.60 -21.70 22.94
CA ILE A 306 -5.70 -20.83 23.38
C ILE A 306 -6.19 -20.10 22.14
N TRP A 307 -7.47 -20.24 21.85
CA TRP A 307 -8.10 -19.60 20.69
C TRP A 307 -8.54 -18.18 21.02
N VAL A 308 -8.52 -17.31 20.01
CA VAL A 308 -9.09 -15.97 20.08
C VAL A 308 -10.55 -16.03 19.67
N ASP A 309 -11.42 -15.49 20.50
CA ASP A 309 -12.84 -15.29 20.24
C ASP A 309 -13.25 -13.85 20.62
N GLY A 310 -14.51 -13.50 20.49
CA GLY A 310 -15.03 -12.18 20.80
C GLY A 310 -14.78 -11.67 22.24
N SER A 311 -14.26 -12.51 23.15
CA SER A 311 -13.88 -12.06 24.51
C SER A 311 -12.54 -11.30 24.54
N TYR A 312 -11.71 -11.44 23.52
CA TYR A 312 -10.40 -10.80 23.40
C TYR A 312 -10.41 -9.48 22.61
N GLY A 313 -11.51 -9.18 21.93
CA GLY A 313 -11.66 -7.99 21.13
C GLY A 313 -12.95 -8.04 20.31
N ALA A 314 -13.24 -6.97 19.59
CA ALA A 314 -14.35 -6.90 18.66
C ALA A 314 -13.95 -6.01 17.48
N PHE A 315 -14.43 -6.33 16.29
CA PHE A 315 -14.42 -5.37 15.20
C PHE A 315 -15.60 -4.40 15.35
N GLN A 316 -15.32 -3.13 15.14
CA GLN A 316 -16.34 -2.09 15.11
C GLN A 316 -16.94 -1.94 13.71
N TYR A 317 -16.11 -2.13 12.69
CA TYR A 317 -16.43 -1.82 11.31
C TYR A 317 -16.54 -3.04 10.40
N HIS A 318 -15.96 -4.17 10.80
CA HIS A 318 -15.95 -5.39 10.00
C HIS A 318 -17.12 -6.32 10.32
N PRO A 319 -17.77 -6.93 9.30
CA PRO A 319 -18.96 -7.77 9.48
C PRO A 319 -18.64 -9.21 9.94
N PHE A 320 -17.37 -9.58 10.10
CA PHE A 320 -16.97 -10.93 10.53
C PHE A 320 -16.43 -10.93 11.97
N PRO A 321 -16.45 -12.10 12.64
CA PRO A 321 -16.04 -12.17 14.04
C PRO A 321 -14.55 -11.93 14.23
N PHE A 322 -14.19 -11.24 15.33
CA PHE A 322 -12.81 -11.14 15.79
C PHE A 322 -12.37 -12.49 16.35
N GLN A 323 -11.69 -13.31 15.53
CA GLN A 323 -11.34 -14.67 15.90
C GLN A 323 -10.04 -15.15 15.29
N PHE A 324 -9.37 -16.08 16.01
CA PHE A 324 -8.31 -16.91 15.50
C PHE A 324 -8.46 -18.32 16.11
N GLY A 325 -9.03 -19.23 15.34
CA GLY A 325 -9.33 -20.59 15.76
C GLY A 325 -8.51 -21.65 15.02
N ALA A 326 -9.02 -22.87 14.98
CA ALA A 326 -8.34 -24.01 14.38
C ALA A 326 -8.15 -23.87 12.87
N THR A 327 -9.07 -23.20 12.17
CA THR A 327 -9.00 -22.98 10.72
C THR A 327 -7.90 -21.99 10.37
N GLU A 328 -7.86 -20.84 11.05
CA GLU A 328 -6.84 -19.81 10.90
C GLU A 328 -5.45 -20.36 11.25
N PHE A 329 -5.38 -21.17 12.30
CA PHE A 329 -4.15 -21.85 12.72
C PHE A 329 -3.64 -22.87 11.69
N ALA A 330 -4.54 -23.60 11.04
CA ALA A 330 -4.16 -24.47 9.92
C ALA A 330 -3.60 -23.64 8.76
N GLY A 331 -4.28 -22.54 8.40
CA GLY A 331 -3.83 -21.60 7.38
C GLY A 331 -2.46 -20.99 7.68
N LEU A 332 -2.20 -20.57 8.91
CA LEU A 332 -0.88 -20.07 9.34
C LEU A 332 0.23 -21.10 9.08
N LYS A 333 0.01 -22.37 9.42
CA LYS A 333 1.00 -23.44 9.17
C LYS A 333 1.26 -23.64 7.69
N ILE A 334 0.22 -23.68 6.87
CA ILE A 334 0.32 -23.78 5.41
C ILE A 334 1.08 -22.57 4.85
N PHE A 335 0.75 -21.38 5.29
CA PHE A 335 1.37 -20.12 4.86
C PHE A 335 2.88 -20.09 5.09
N LEU A 336 3.33 -20.51 6.29
CA LEU A 336 4.74 -20.49 6.70
C LEU A 336 5.57 -21.63 6.09
N LYS A 337 4.94 -22.75 5.70
CA LYS A 337 5.64 -23.96 5.29
C LYS A 337 6.01 -23.94 3.82
N ALA A 338 7.25 -24.33 3.49
CA ALA A 338 7.72 -24.58 2.14
C ALA A 338 7.69 -26.08 1.82
N ALA A 339 7.34 -26.43 0.60
CA ALA A 339 7.39 -27.82 0.13
C ALA A 339 8.84 -28.30 -0.03
N THR A 340 9.10 -29.55 0.34
CA THR A 340 10.44 -30.17 0.25
C THR A 340 10.60 -31.09 -0.96
N SER A 341 9.53 -31.72 -1.41
CA SER A 341 9.59 -32.69 -2.51
C SER A 341 8.31 -32.83 -3.33
N ALA A 342 7.15 -33.04 -2.68
CA ALA A 342 5.87 -33.19 -3.36
C ALA A 342 5.25 -31.84 -3.71
N THR A 343 4.69 -31.70 -4.90
CA THR A 343 4.08 -30.45 -5.39
C THR A 343 2.62 -30.65 -5.83
N ASP A 344 2.02 -31.77 -5.42
CA ASP A 344 0.66 -32.21 -5.74
C ASP A 344 -0.40 -31.74 -4.72
N GLY A 345 -0.01 -30.93 -3.75
CA GLY A 345 -0.87 -30.49 -2.64
C GLY A 345 -0.72 -31.32 -1.36
N SER A 346 -0.12 -32.52 -1.45
CA SER A 346 -0.06 -33.46 -0.30
C SER A 346 0.78 -32.96 0.90
N GLN A 347 1.61 -31.94 0.73
CA GLN A 347 2.42 -31.37 1.81
C GLN A 347 1.74 -30.22 2.55
N HIS A 348 0.62 -29.69 2.06
CA HIS A 348 -0.05 -28.51 2.62
C HIS A 348 0.96 -27.40 2.93
N ALA A 349 1.67 -26.94 1.89
CA ALA A 349 2.80 -26.02 2.00
C ALA A 349 2.66 -24.87 1.00
N GLY A 350 2.28 -23.70 1.51
CA GLY A 350 2.00 -22.49 0.70
C GLY A 350 3.26 -21.74 0.28
N ASN A 351 4.35 -21.84 1.05
CA ASN A 351 5.58 -21.05 0.86
C ASN A 351 5.35 -19.54 0.75
N CYS A 352 4.23 -19.03 1.28
CA CYS A 352 3.84 -17.62 1.15
C CYS A 352 4.81 -16.70 1.89
N ALA A 353 5.33 -17.17 3.04
CA ALA A 353 6.33 -16.47 3.84
C ALA A 353 7.71 -16.34 3.17
N ALA A 354 7.90 -16.82 1.95
CA ALA A 354 9.12 -16.56 1.17
C ALA A 354 9.20 -15.11 0.68
N CYS A 355 8.03 -14.50 0.40
CA CYS A 355 7.88 -13.10 -0.03
C CYS A 355 7.10 -12.28 1.01
N HIS A 356 6.09 -12.87 1.66
CA HIS A 356 5.26 -12.21 2.66
C HIS A 356 5.75 -12.53 4.08
N LEU A 357 6.88 -11.93 4.46
CA LEU A 357 7.57 -12.18 5.73
C LEU A 357 6.85 -11.52 6.91
N ALA A 358 6.42 -12.30 7.90
CA ALA A 358 5.92 -11.76 9.17
C ALA A 358 7.06 -11.03 9.94
N PRO A 359 6.73 -10.01 10.74
CA PRO A 359 5.40 -9.59 11.14
C PRO A 359 4.70 -8.64 10.16
N ASN A 360 5.41 -8.05 9.18
CA ASN A 360 4.88 -7.08 8.22
C ASN A 360 4.14 -7.75 7.06
N PHE A 361 4.32 -9.06 6.87
CA PHE A 361 3.77 -9.84 5.75
C PHE A 361 4.13 -9.28 4.37
N THR A 362 5.35 -8.78 4.25
CA THR A 362 5.97 -8.31 3.01
C THR A 362 7.49 -8.32 3.15
N ASP A 363 8.21 -8.47 2.05
CA ASP A 363 9.66 -8.22 1.94
C ASP A 363 9.95 -6.88 1.25
N MET A 364 8.91 -6.16 0.79
CA MET A 364 9.00 -4.91 0.02
C MET A 364 9.77 -5.05 -1.31
N LEU A 365 10.09 -6.28 -1.73
CA LEU A 365 10.81 -6.57 -2.96
C LEU A 365 9.85 -6.81 -4.14
N PHE A 366 10.40 -7.17 -5.29
CA PHE A 366 9.66 -7.32 -6.53
C PHE A 366 9.68 -8.76 -7.01
N HIS A 367 8.51 -9.31 -7.28
CA HIS A 367 8.34 -10.69 -7.71
C HIS A 367 7.37 -10.79 -8.88
N ASN A 368 7.60 -11.76 -9.76
CA ASN A 368 6.61 -12.13 -10.77
C ASN A 368 5.86 -13.39 -10.31
N THR A 369 4.63 -13.19 -9.86
CA THR A 369 3.72 -14.26 -9.44
C THR A 369 2.77 -14.71 -10.54
N GLY A 370 2.95 -14.22 -11.79
CA GLY A 370 2.18 -14.62 -12.96
C GLY A 370 0.87 -13.86 -13.16
N VAL A 371 0.59 -12.82 -12.40
CA VAL A 371 -0.66 -12.05 -12.50
C VAL A 371 -0.80 -11.39 -13.87
N ALA A 372 0.25 -10.70 -14.34
CA ALA A 372 0.23 -10.04 -15.66
C ALA A 372 0.09 -11.06 -16.80
N GLN A 373 0.75 -12.23 -16.70
CA GLN A 373 0.59 -13.29 -17.68
C GLN A 373 -0.84 -13.85 -17.67
N ALA A 374 -1.42 -14.13 -16.50
CA ALA A 374 -2.78 -14.64 -16.41
C ALA A 374 -3.81 -13.67 -17.02
N GLU A 375 -3.62 -12.37 -16.80
CA GLU A 375 -4.46 -11.34 -17.40
C GLU A 375 -4.31 -11.29 -18.91
N TYR A 376 -3.08 -11.25 -19.42
CA TYR A 376 -2.80 -11.21 -20.85
C TYR A 376 -3.31 -12.46 -21.57
N ASP A 377 -3.04 -13.62 -21.01
CA ASP A 377 -3.48 -14.90 -21.56
C ASP A 377 -5.01 -15.04 -21.57
N SER A 378 -5.72 -14.42 -20.64
CA SER A 378 -7.19 -14.41 -20.63
C SER A 378 -7.80 -13.68 -21.83
N VAL A 379 -7.08 -12.72 -22.40
CA VAL A 379 -7.50 -11.93 -23.56
C VAL A 379 -7.00 -12.54 -24.89
N HIS A 380 -5.76 -13.03 -24.91
CA HIS A 380 -5.07 -13.44 -26.15
C HIS A 380 -4.90 -14.95 -26.30
N GLY A 381 -5.33 -15.74 -25.31
CA GLY A 381 -5.22 -17.19 -25.29
C GLY A 381 -4.05 -17.70 -24.43
N ALA A 382 -4.21 -18.91 -23.90
CA ALA A 382 -3.26 -19.52 -22.98
C ALA A 382 -1.84 -19.60 -23.59
N GLY A 383 -0.83 -19.13 -22.85
CA GLY A 383 0.59 -19.10 -23.25
C GLY A 383 0.97 -17.98 -24.22
N ALA A 384 0.04 -17.09 -24.57
CA ALA A 384 0.32 -15.97 -25.47
C ALA A 384 1.37 -15.03 -24.88
N PHE A 385 1.37 -14.79 -23.56
CA PHE A 385 2.35 -13.94 -22.89
C PHE A 385 3.80 -14.47 -22.99
N MET A 386 3.96 -15.79 -23.03
CA MET A 386 5.30 -16.41 -23.25
C MET A 386 5.93 -15.98 -24.57
N ASN A 387 5.09 -15.70 -25.58
CA ASN A 387 5.49 -15.32 -26.93
C ASN A 387 5.43 -13.81 -27.18
N LEU A 388 5.01 -13.02 -26.21
CA LEU A 388 4.96 -11.56 -26.33
C LEU A 388 6.36 -11.02 -26.62
N THR A 389 6.52 -10.33 -27.76
CA THR A 389 7.77 -9.68 -28.15
C THR A 389 8.00 -8.45 -27.28
N VAL A 390 9.11 -8.45 -26.55
CA VAL A 390 9.57 -7.34 -25.72
C VAL A 390 10.88 -6.83 -26.29
N PRO A 391 11.04 -5.51 -26.55
CA PRO A 391 12.23 -4.97 -27.17
C PRO A 391 13.47 -5.10 -26.27
N SER A 392 14.66 -5.06 -26.88
CA SER A 392 15.94 -4.87 -26.16
C SER A 392 15.97 -3.50 -25.47
N LEU A 393 16.87 -3.32 -24.52
CA LEU A 393 17.02 -2.02 -23.84
C LEU A 393 17.32 -0.89 -24.82
N ALA A 394 18.23 -1.13 -25.78
CA ALA A 394 18.59 -0.13 -26.76
C ALA A 394 17.42 0.23 -27.67
N ASP A 395 16.67 -0.77 -28.14
CA ASP A 395 15.49 -0.56 -28.97
C ASP A 395 14.39 0.17 -28.22
N ARG A 396 14.11 -0.25 -26.98
CA ARG A 396 13.14 0.41 -26.09
C ARG A 396 13.44 1.89 -25.88
N ASN A 397 14.68 2.21 -25.49
CA ASN A 397 15.06 3.58 -25.15
C ASN A 397 15.20 4.48 -26.39
N ASN A 398 15.61 3.92 -27.54
CA ASN A 398 15.64 4.65 -28.81
C ASN A 398 14.24 4.92 -29.38
N ASN A 399 13.26 4.12 -29.00
CA ASN A 399 11.85 4.27 -29.41
C ASN A 399 10.96 4.52 -28.19
N PHE A 400 11.38 5.43 -27.32
CA PHE A 400 10.73 5.73 -26.03
C PHE A 400 9.23 5.87 -26.17
N ASP A 401 8.77 6.69 -27.12
CA ASP A 401 7.35 7.01 -27.32
C ASP A 401 6.47 5.80 -27.71
N LEU A 402 7.09 4.72 -28.20
CA LEU A 402 6.34 3.49 -28.52
C LEU A 402 6.12 2.59 -27.30
N TYR A 403 6.97 2.68 -26.26
CA TYR A 403 7.02 1.62 -25.24
C TYR A 403 6.83 2.12 -23.81
N LEU A 404 7.44 3.25 -23.47
CA LEU A 404 7.58 3.69 -22.09
C LEU A 404 6.45 4.65 -21.66
N PRO A 405 6.30 4.84 -20.34
CA PRO A 405 5.30 5.77 -19.80
C PRO A 405 5.54 7.21 -20.26
N ALA A 406 4.45 7.93 -20.48
CA ALA A 406 4.50 9.35 -20.83
C ALA A 406 5.12 10.17 -19.69
N SER A 407 5.97 11.13 -20.06
CA SER A 407 6.67 12.06 -19.17
C SER A 407 6.64 13.47 -19.73
N SER A 408 7.16 14.45 -19.00
CA SER A 408 7.29 15.82 -19.51
C SER A 408 8.22 15.91 -20.73
N SER A 409 9.22 15.03 -20.83
CA SER A 409 10.13 14.95 -21.99
C SER A 409 9.50 14.21 -23.18
N HIS A 410 8.60 13.27 -22.91
CA HIS A 410 7.94 12.40 -23.87
C HIS A 410 6.42 12.39 -23.66
N PRO A 411 5.73 13.54 -23.86
CA PRO A 411 4.34 13.70 -23.45
C PRO A 411 3.33 12.88 -24.28
N ASN A 412 3.73 12.39 -25.44
CA ASN A 412 2.89 11.62 -26.35
C ASN A 412 3.24 10.13 -26.37
N ALA A 413 4.03 9.66 -25.41
CA ALA A 413 4.40 8.25 -25.33
C ALA A 413 3.18 7.36 -25.13
N SER A 414 3.19 6.20 -25.82
CA SER A 414 2.02 5.31 -25.91
C SER A 414 1.84 4.39 -24.72
N GLU A 415 2.84 4.26 -23.86
CA GLU A 415 2.84 3.39 -22.66
C GLU A 415 2.46 1.92 -22.96
N THR A 416 2.87 1.38 -24.10
CA THR A 416 2.46 0.05 -24.58
C THR A 416 2.60 -1.05 -23.52
N PHE A 417 3.67 -0.99 -22.71
CA PHE A 417 3.94 -1.98 -21.66
C PHE A 417 3.57 -1.50 -20.24
N ARG A 418 2.72 -0.47 -20.15
CA ARG A 418 2.06 -0.04 -18.90
C ARG A 418 0.55 0.08 -19.12
N ARG A 419 -0.03 -0.90 -19.82
CA ARG A 419 -1.46 -0.94 -20.18
C ARG A 419 -2.11 -2.25 -19.79
N ALA A 420 -3.42 -2.20 -19.58
CA ALA A 420 -4.20 -3.43 -19.52
C ALA A 420 -4.20 -4.12 -20.89
N PRO A 421 -4.17 -5.45 -20.94
CA PRO A 421 -4.35 -6.20 -22.17
C PRO A 421 -5.68 -5.85 -22.86
N ASP A 422 -5.63 -5.77 -24.20
CA ASP A 422 -6.78 -5.45 -25.05
C ASP A 422 -6.75 -6.31 -26.30
N ALA A 423 -7.89 -6.92 -26.65
CA ALA A 423 -7.99 -7.86 -27.78
C ALA A 423 -7.63 -7.23 -29.14
N SER A 424 -7.80 -5.91 -29.30
CA SER A 424 -7.46 -5.17 -30.51
C SER A 424 -6.00 -4.70 -30.54
N HIS A 425 -5.28 -4.78 -29.41
CA HIS A 425 -3.91 -4.32 -29.24
C HIS A 425 -3.03 -5.42 -28.65
N PRO A 426 -2.54 -6.38 -29.48
CA PRO A 426 -1.82 -7.56 -28.98
C PRO A 426 -0.48 -7.25 -28.27
N ASN A 427 -0.02 -6.02 -28.32
CA ASN A 427 1.21 -5.59 -27.60
C ASN A 427 0.93 -4.95 -26.23
N TYR A 428 -0.34 -4.71 -25.87
CA TYR A 428 -0.66 -4.08 -24.60
C TYR A 428 -0.52 -5.09 -23.46
N ALA A 429 0.37 -4.77 -22.52
CA ALA A 429 0.59 -5.55 -21.30
C ALA A 429 1.14 -4.62 -20.20
N ASP A 430 0.99 -5.01 -18.94
CA ASP A 430 1.73 -4.36 -17.85
C ASP A 430 2.95 -5.22 -17.49
N LEU A 431 4.14 -4.70 -17.74
CA LEU A 431 5.41 -5.36 -17.46
C LEU A 431 6.06 -4.94 -16.14
N GLY A 432 5.37 -4.13 -15.31
CA GLY A 432 5.84 -3.75 -13.97
C GLY A 432 7.19 -3.05 -13.99
N LEU A 433 8.14 -3.53 -13.18
CA LEU A 433 9.48 -2.97 -12.98
C LEU A 433 10.26 -2.76 -14.30
N TRP A 434 9.92 -3.49 -15.37
CA TRP A 434 10.51 -3.32 -16.70
C TRP A 434 10.35 -1.88 -17.23
N ASN A 435 9.26 -1.21 -16.89
CA ASN A 435 9.00 0.18 -17.31
C ASN A 435 9.94 1.18 -16.62
N ALA A 436 10.38 0.87 -15.41
CA ALA A 436 11.26 1.75 -14.62
C ALA A 436 12.75 1.43 -14.82
N TYR A 437 13.12 0.15 -15.02
CA TYR A 437 14.53 -0.26 -15.15
C TYR A 437 15.25 0.46 -16.28
N LEU A 438 16.32 1.23 -15.96
CA LEU A 438 17.09 2.02 -16.92
C LEU A 438 16.26 2.93 -17.84
N ASN A 439 15.12 3.40 -17.33
CA ASN A 439 14.31 4.40 -18.00
C ASN A 439 15.00 5.77 -17.88
N PRO A 440 15.33 6.44 -18.99
CA PRO A 440 16.08 7.70 -18.96
C PRO A 440 15.31 8.86 -18.30
N ASP A 441 14.00 8.81 -18.30
CA ASP A 441 13.14 9.83 -17.66
C ASP A 441 12.87 9.55 -16.17
N MET A 442 13.39 8.45 -15.65
CA MET A 442 13.31 8.05 -14.23
C MET A 442 14.71 7.87 -13.64
N PRO A 443 15.53 8.92 -13.51
CA PRO A 443 16.92 8.78 -13.05
C PRO A 443 17.04 8.38 -11.56
N ASN A 444 16.12 8.86 -10.71
CA ASN A 444 16.23 8.74 -9.26
C ASN A 444 16.22 7.28 -8.75
N PRO A 445 15.32 6.37 -9.18
CA PRO A 445 15.28 5.02 -8.65
C PRO A 445 16.36 4.09 -9.20
N GLN A 446 17.16 4.51 -10.19
CA GLN A 446 18.04 3.60 -10.94
C GLN A 446 19.11 2.89 -10.09
N THR A 447 19.67 3.58 -9.09
CA THR A 447 20.65 2.95 -8.18
C THR A 447 20.02 1.82 -7.38
N SER A 448 18.82 2.05 -6.85
CA SER A 448 18.06 1.07 -6.08
C SER A 448 17.59 -0.10 -6.95
N ILE A 449 17.06 0.19 -8.15
CA ILE A 449 16.62 -0.85 -9.09
C ILE A 449 17.79 -1.74 -9.54
N LYS A 450 18.94 -1.16 -9.85
CA LYS A 450 20.15 -1.93 -10.21
C LYS A 450 20.61 -2.81 -9.07
N ALA A 451 20.65 -2.28 -7.85
CA ALA A 451 21.01 -3.07 -6.67
C ALA A 451 20.08 -4.28 -6.49
N LEU A 452 18.78 -4.09 -6.69
CA LEU A 452 17.77 -5.15 -6.62
C LEU A 452 17.96 -6.19 -7.74
N VAL A 453 18.02 -5.76 -8.99
CA VAL A 453 18.03 -6.65 -10.16
C VAL A 453 19.33 -7.45 -10.26
N CYS A 454 20.46 -6.85 -9.87
CA CYS A 454 21.79 -7.44 -10.00
C CYS A 454 22.26 -8.15 -8.72
N ALA A 455 21.50 -8.12 -7.63
CA ALA A 455 21.89 -8.75 -6.36
C ALA A 455 22.09 -10.27 -6.45
N THR A 456 21.45 -10.93 -7.41
CA THR A 456 21.47 -12.39 -7.57
C THR A 456 22.38 -12.89 -8.69
N THR A 457 22.99 -11.99 -9.49
CA THR A 457 23.80 -12.38 -10.65
C THR A 457 25.12 -11.63 -10.65
N GLN A 458 26.24 -12.37 -10.63
CA GLN A 458 27.60 -11.79 -10.73
C GLN A 458 27.86 -11.07 -12.07
N ASP A 459 27.06 -11.35 -13.08
CA ASP A 459 27.22 -10.83 -14.46
C ASP A 459 25.84 -10.35 -14.97
N CYS A 460 25.40 -9.21 -14.43
CA CYS A 460 24.15 -8.59 -14.83
C CYS A 460 24.37 -7.77 -16.11
N SER A 461 24.34 -8.42 -17.26
CA SER A 461 24.31 -7.68 -18.53
C SER A 461 23.01 -6.87 -18.62
N VAL A 462 23.07 -5.74 -19.32
CA VAL A 462 21.98 -4.77 -19.35
C VAL A 462 20.68 -5.40 -19.88
N ASP A 463 20.75 -6.18 -20.95
CA ASP A 463 19.56 -6.87 -21.52
C ASP A 463 19.08 -8.02 -20.63
N GLN A 464 19.97 -8.74 -19.98
CA GLN A 464 19.60 -9.77 -19.01
C GLN A 464 18.90 -9.13 -17.79
N GLY A 465 19.44 -8.03 -17.28
CA GLY A 465 18.80 -7.27 -16.20
C GLY A 465 17.40 -6.82 -16.58
N LEU A 466 17.23 -6.25 -17.78
CA LEU A 466 15.93 -5.86 -18.30
C LEU A 466 14.97 -7.06 -18.42
N GLY A 467 15.45 -8.20 -18.93
CA GLY A 467 14.65 -9.44 -19.02
C GLY A 467 14.16 -9.92 -17.65
N ASN A 468 15.00 -9.81 -16.63
CA ASN A 468 14.65 -10.21 -15.26
C ASN A 468 13.57 -9.33 -14.61
N THR A 469 13.32 -8.12 -15.12
CA THR A 469 12.31 -7.21 -14.57
C THR A 469 10.92 -7.39 -15.16
N ILE A 470 10.77 -8.24 -16.18
CA ILE A 470 9.48 -8.44 -16.86
C ILE A 470 8.44 -8.98 -15.87
N ALA A 471 7.33 -8.25 -15.77
CA ALA A 471 6.18 -8.57 -14.93
C ALA A 471 6.49 -8.73 -13.42
N GLN A 472 7.57 -8.10 -12.95
CA GLN A 472 7.84 -7.98 -11.53
C GLN A 472 7.08 -6.80 -10.94
N PHE A 473 6.41 -7.06 -9.80
CA PHE A 473 5.66 -6.08 -9.04
C PHE A 473 6.05 -6.15 -7.57
N ARG A 474 5.96 -5.00 -6.88
CA ARG A 474 6.26 -4.88 -5.47
C ARG A 474 5.31 -5.75 -4.65
N THR A 475 5.85 -6.47 -3.66
CA THR A 475 5.09 -7.27 -2.71
C THR A 475 4.39 -6.34 -1.71
N PRO A 476 3.05 -6.31 -1.67
CA PRO A 476 2.32 -5.55 -0.66
C PRO A 476 2.31 -6.27 0.69
N THR A 477 1.98 -5.56 1.77
CA THR A 477 1.58 -6.21 3.02
C THR A 477 0.31 -7.04 2.82
N LEU A 478 0.12 -8.05 3.68
CA LEU A 478 -1.13 -8.82 3.75
C LEU A 478 -1.97 -8.47 4.97
N ARG A 479 -1.64 -7.38 5.68
CA ARG A 479 -2.50 -6.88 6.74
C ARG A 479 -3.68 -6.14 6.14
N ASP A 480 -4.84 -6.20 6.78
CA ASP A 480 -6.09 -5.53 6.42
C ASP A 480 -6.60 -5.84 5.01
N LEU A 481 -6.65 -7.12 4.67
CA LEU A 481 -7.12 -7.54 3.35
C LEU A 481 -8.65 -7.49 3.19
N GLU A 482 -9.43 -7.39 4.27
CA GLU A 482 -10.89 -7.42 4.17
C GLU A 482 -11.43 -6.28 3.31
N ASP A 483 -10.92 -5.06 3.50
CA ASP A 483 -11.36 -3.88 2.76
C ASP A 483 -10.57 -3.60 1.47
N SER A 484 -9.62 -4.47 1.11
CA SER A 484 -8.72 -4.26 -0.04
C SER A 484 -9.18 -4.95 -1.34
N SER A 485 -10.38 -5.54 -1.36
CA SER A 485 -10.95 -6.15 -2.58
C SER A 485 -11.30 -5.08 -3.64
N PRO A 486 -11.11 -5.38 -4.94
CA PRO A 486 -10.51 -6.58 -5.53
C PRO A 486 -8.99 -6.59 -5.43
N TYR A 487 -8.46 -7.81 -5.27
CA TYR A 487 -7.06 -8.06 -4.97
C TYR A 487 -6.14 -8.07 -6.18
N LEU A 488 -4.82 -8.08 -5.90
CA LEU A 488 -3.69 -8.04 -6.83
C LEU A 488 -3.48 -6.63 -7.41
N HIS A 489 -2.32 -6.40 -8.01
CA HIS A 489 -2.00 -5.09 -8.56
C HIS A 489 -2.97 -4.61 -9.65
N ASN A 490 -3.70 -5.53 -10.31
CA ASN A 490 -4.63 -5.24 -11.40
C ASN A 490 -6.11 -5.44 -11.02
N GLY A 491 -6.43 -5.74 -9.75
CA GLY A 491 -7.79 -5.95 -9.29
C GLY A 491 -8.51 -7.16 -9.91
N SER A 492 -7.77 -8.18 -10.38
CA SER A 492 -8.36 -9.29 -11.14
C SER A 492 -8.99 -10.39 -10.30
N ARG A 493 -8.97 -10.30 -8.97
CA ARG A 493 -9.56 -11.29 -8.06
C ARG A 493 -10.42 -10.62 -7.00
N ALA A 494 -11.67 -11.05 -6.91
CA ALA A 494 -12.64 -10.47 -5.99
C ALA A 494 -12.58 -11.05 -4.56
N THR A 495 -12.04 -12.28 -4.41
CA THR A 495 -11.98 -12.98 -3.12
C THR A 495 -10.57 -13.48 -2.83
N LEU A 496 -10.26 -13.69 -1.55
CA LEU A 496 -8.97 -14.28 -1.12
C LEU A 496 -8.84 -15.72 -1.59
N GLU A 497 -9.94 -16.46 -1.66
CA GLU A 497 -9.96 -17.81 -2.22
C GLU A 497 -9.53 -17.83 -3.68
N ASP A 498 -9.97 -16.86 -4.47
CA ASP A 498 -9.59 -16.76 -5.89
C ASP A 498 -8.12 -16.35 -6.04
N VAL A 499 -7.59 -15.55 -5.11
CA VAL A 499 -6.15 -15.25 -5.03
C VAL A 499 -5.36 -16.55 -4.78
N VAL A 500 -5.75 -17.33 -3.78
CA VAL A 500 -5.06 -18.61 -3.47
C VAL A 500 -5.13 -19.58 -4.64
N ARG A 501 -6.30 -19.72 -5.32
CA ARG A 501 -6.44 -20.56 -6.52
C ARG A 501 -5.54 -20.09 -7.66
N LEU A 502 -5.36 -18.78 -7.83
CA LEU A 502 -4.41 -18.24 -8.82
C LEU A 502 -2.99 -18.69 -8.50
N TYR A 503 -2.57 -18.64 -7.23
CA TYR A 503 -1.25 -19.13 -6.81
C TYR A 503 -1.09 -20.63 -7.04
N ILE A 504 -2.12 -21.46 -6.81
CA ILE A 504 -2.11 -22.89 -7.16
C ILE A 504 -1.84 -23.06 -8.66
N ALA A 505 -2.60 -22.39 -9.52
CA ALA A 505 -2.45 -22.49 -10.98
C ALA A 505 -1.07 -21.99 -11.43
N ASN A 506 -0.64 -20.81 -10.97
CA ASN A 506 0.62 -20.20 -11.40
C ASN A 506 1.84 -20.97 -10.89
N SER A 507 1.76 -21.60 -9.71
CA SER A 507 2.82 -22.48 -9.21
C SER A 507 3.01 -23.71 -10.11
N GLN A 508 1.95 -24.27 -10.67
CA GLN A 508 2.01 -25.37 -11.65
C GLN A 508 2.66 -24.91 -12.96
N LEU A 509 2.27 -23.75 -13.50
CA LEU A 509 2.89 -23.16 -14.68
C LEU A 509 4.39 -22.87 -14.46
N ALA A 510 4.75 -22.34 -13.29
CA ALA A 510 6.14 -22.07 -12.95
C ALA A 510 7.01 -23.34 -12.92
N ARG A 511 6.49 -24.44 -12.37
CA ARG A 511 7.18 -25.75 -12.39
C ARG A 511 7.33 -26.35 -13.78
N GLN A 512 6.38 -26.09 -14.66
CA GLN A 512 6.40 -26.55 -16.06
C GLN A 512 7.25 -25.66 -16.97
N GLY A 513 7.76 -24.52 -16.46
CA GLY A 513 8.46 -23.54 -17.28
C GLY A 513 7.55 -22.75 -18.23
N LEU A 514 6.25 -22.73 -17.96
CA LEU A 514 5.22 -22.06 -18.76
C LEU A 514 4.82 -20.69 -18.17
N LEU A 515 5.49 -20.23 -17.13
CA LEU A 515 5.36 -18.88 -16.58
C LEU A 515 6.63 -18.09 -16.90
N ARG A 516 6.50 -17.05 -17.71
CA ARG A 516 7.63 -16.20 -18.13
C ARG A 516 8.20 -15.47 -16.91
N ASN A 517 9.52 -15.58 -16.70
CA ASN A 517 10.23 -14.90 -15.61
C ASN A 517 9.62 -15.16 -14.20
N ALA A 518 9.11 -16.38 -13.96
CA ALA A 518 8.47 -16.75 -12.71
C ALA A 518 9.38 -16.58 -11.50
N ALA A 519 8.85 -16.05 -10.41
CA ALA A 519 9.51 -16.06 -9.11
C ALA A 519 9.83 -17.53 -8.71
N PRO A 520 11.09 -17.83 -8.34
CA PRO A 520 11.49 -19.21 -8.04
C PRO A 520 10.75 -19.82 -6.85
N GLU A 521 10.27 -19.01 -5.93
CA GLU A 521 9.53 -19.37 -4.73
C GLU A 521 8.23 -20.12 -5.04
N LEU A 522 7.60 -19.82 -6.18
CA LEU A 522 6.37 -20.49 -6.64
C LEU A 522 6.56 -22.00 -6.82
N ARG A 523 7.79 -22.44 -7.15
CA ARG A 523 8.08 -23.86 -7.38
C ARG A 523 8.03 -24.70 -6.09
N ASN A 524 8.18 -24.05 -4.94
CA ASN A 524 8.21 -24.68 -3.63
C ASN A 524 6.83 -24.66 -2.94
N MET A 525 5.76 -24.49 -3.72
CA MET A 525 4.38 -24.58 -3.23
C MET A 525 3.84 -26.00 -3.47
N SER A 526 3.14 -26.53 -2.47
CA SER A 526 2.40 -27.80 -2.54
C SER A 526 1.07 -27.63 -1.80
N ILE A 527 0.15 -26.90 -2.43
CA ILE A 527 -1.21 -26.65 -1.94
C ILE A 527 -2.24 -27.08 -2.99
N SER A 528 -3.44 -27.40 -2.51
CA SER A 528 -4.59 -27.81 -3.31
C SER A 528 -5.83 -26.99 -2.93
N ASP A 529 -6.96 -27.25 -3.59
CA ASP A 529 -8.23 -26.59 -3.25
C ASP A 529 -8.70 -26.88 -1.82
N GLU A 530 -8.23 -27.96 -1.18
CA GLU A 530 -8.52 -28.27 0.22
C GLU A 530 -7.89 -27.26 1.20
N ASP A 531 -6.79 -26.61 0.82
CA ASP A 531 -6.07 -25.64 1.63
C ASP A 531 -6.64 -24.22 1.54
N VAL A 532 -7.46 -23.96 0.50
CA VAL A 532 -7.97 -22.61 0.19
C VAL A 532 -8.74 -21.98 1.36
N PRO A 533 -9.71 -22.68 1.99
CA PRO A 533 -10.47 -22.07 3.08
C PRO A 533 -9.60 -21.71 4.30
N ALA A 534 -8.62 -22.55 4.64
CA ALA A 534 -7.74 -22.31 5.76
C ALA A 534 -6.80 -21.12 5.52
N LEU A 535 -6.23 -21.03 4.32
CA LEU A 535 -5.40 -19.89 3.93
C LEU A 535 -6.20 -18.58 3.90
N ALA A 536 -7.41 -18.58 3.32
CA ALA A 536 -8.27 -17.40 3.28
C ALA A 536 -8.64 -16.93 4.70
N ALA A 537 -9.03 -17.85 5.58
CA ALA A 537 -9.33 -17.54 6.98
C ALA A 537 -8.11 -16.95 7.71
N PHE A 538 -6.93 -17.53 7.52
CA PHE A 538 -5.69 -16.97 8.09
C PHE A 538 -5.43 -15.55 7.58
N LEU A 539 -5.55 -15.30 6.29
CA LEU A 539 -5.34 -13.96 5.70
C LEU A 539 -6.33 -12.94 6.25
N LEU A 540 -7.60 -13.30 6.40
CA LEU A 540 -8.60 -12.42 7.04
C LEU A 540 -8.27 -12.12 8.49
N SER A 541 -7.67 -13.07 9.23
CA SER A 541 -7.30 -12.87 10.64
C SER A 541 -6.15 -11.87 10.85
N LEU A 542 -5.56 -11.34 9.78
CA LEU A 542 -4.57 -10.26 9.80
C LEU A 542 -5.22 -8.86 9.73
N THR A 543 -6.54 -8.80 9.64
CA THR A 543 -7.31 -7.54 9.59
C THR A 543 -7.47 -6.97 11.00
N GLU A 544 -7.37 -5.66 11.11
CA GLU A 544 -7.60 -4.88 12.33
C GLU A 544 -8.58 -3.74 12.07
N ASP A 545 -9.19 -3.18 13.13
CA ASP A 545 -9.86 -1.89 12.99
C ASP A 545 -8.82 -0.79 13.05
N TYR A 546 -8.87 0.13 12.13
CA TYR A 546 -8.06 1.34 12.13
C TYR A 546 -8.93 2.49 12.66
N ASP A 547 -8.53 3.07 13.77
CA ASP A 547 -9.15 4.26 14.35
C ASP A 547 -8.21 5.44 14.12
N ASP A 548 -8.69 6.41 13.37
CA ASP A 548 -8.02 7.70 13.18
C ASP A 548 -8.37 8.55 14.41
N ALA A 549 -7.60 8.37 15.48
CA ALA A 549 -7.84 9.00 16.78
C ALA A 549 -7.51 10.49 16.80
#